data_010a6d76e209b294dfdfe27ee3048118
#
_entry.id   010a6d76e209b294dfdfe27ee3048118
#
_cell.length_a   1.000
_cell.length_b   1.000
_cell.length_c   1.000
_cell.angle_alpha   90.00
_cell.angle_beta   90.00
_cell.angle_gamma   90.00
#
_symmetry.space_group_name_H-M   'P 1'
#
loop_
_entity.id
_entity.type
_entity.pdbx_description
1 polymer ?
#
loop_
_entity_poly.entity_id
_entity_poly.type
_entity_poly.pdbx_seq_one_letter_code
_entity_poly.pdbx_strand_id
1 'polypeptide(L)'
;MTILTNRTDKNVLKQRLKEEKIQRKTVSFYRYVYIKDPKKLRDELFLLWSDLGCFGRIYLAEEGINAQMSVPENNWDSFVNSLYAITYFKDVPFKHAVDGNGKSFYKLIVKVRDKVVSDGINDPGFDPSNTGTYLNAKEFNEALSDENTIVIDMRNHYESEVGRFEKAFCPDADTFREELPLVIDHLKGKEDKKILMYCTGGIRCEKASAYFKFKGFKDVNHLQGGIIQYAKEIKEQKLESKFKGVNFVFDERIGERVTEDILSSCHQCGKPCDTHVNCKNDDCHLLFIQCAECAEKMKGCCTPECVRISSVPIEEEKALRKGRVKNGPECLAVYKSRLRPNLAEILKNELSLNKKRA
;
A
#
# COMPACT_ATOMS: atom_id res chain seq x y z
N MET A 1 22.01 22.62 8.10
CA MET A 1 21.08 22.04 7.11
C MET A 1 19.67 22.25 7.59
N THR A 2 18.86 23.00 6.86
CA THR A 2 17.46 23.19 7.18
C THR A 2 16.73 21.86 6.94
N ILE A 3 16.09 21.31 7.98
CA ILE A 3 15.32 20.07 7.83
C ILE A 3 14.05 20.40 7.06
N LEU A 4 13.99 20.03 5.78
CA LEU A 4 12.84 20.20 4.90
C LEU A 4 11.74 19.19 5.29
N THR A 5 10.90 19.57 6.25
CA THR A 5 9.77 18.74 6.73
C THR A 5 8.60 19.63 7.14
N ASN A 6 7.40 19.16 6.83
CA ASN A 6 6.19 19.77 7.37
C ASN A 6 5.95 19.27 8.80
N ARG A 7 6.02 20.18 9.79
CA ARG A 7 5.83 19.91 11.23
C ARG A 7 4.43 20.25 11.74
N THR A 8 3.53 20.69 10.85
CA THR A 8 2.16 21.04 11.21
C THR A 8 1.40 19.80 11.72
N ASP A 9 0.54 19.99 12.70
CA ASP A 9 -0.30 18.91 13.25
C ASP A 9 -1.16 18.22 12.18
N LYS A 10 -1.27 16.90 12.28
CA LYS A 10 -1.99 16.06 11.32
C LYS A 10 -3.46 16.47 11.16
N ASN A 11 -4.14 16.80 12.26
CA ASN A 11 -5.56 17.13 12.24
C ASN A 11 -5.80 18.47 11.53
N VAL A 12 -4.90 19.46 11.79
CA VAL A 12 -4.92 20.75 11.11
C VAL A 12 -4.73 20.59 9.61
N LEU A 13 -3.77 19.76 9.19
CA LEU A 13 -3.53 19.49 7.76
C LEU A 13 -4.71 18.79 7.10
N LYS A 14 -5.31 17.81 7.75
CA LYS A 14 -6.49 17.11 7.25
C LYS A 14 -7.71 18.04 7.15
N GLN A 15 -7.88 18.94 8.11
CA GLN A 15 -8.94 19.93 8.09
C GLN A 15 -8.77 20.89 6.90
N ARG A 16 -7.56 21.43 6.71
CA ARG A 16 -7.22 22.28 5.55
C ARG A 16 -7.52 21.59 4.23
N LEU A 17 -7.16 20.30 4.09
CA LEU A 17 -7.44 19.53 2.89
C LEU A 17 -8.95 19.35 2.65
N LYS A 18 -9.76 19.17 3.70
CA LYS A 18 -11.22 19.07 3.56
C LYS A 18 -11.84 20.38 3.05
N GLU A 19 -11.36 21.51 3.56
CA GLU A 19 -11.84 22.87 3.21
C GLU A 19 -11.32 23.35 1.85
N GLU A 20 -10.27 22.70 1.34
CA GLU A 20 -9.68 23.06 0.06
C GLU A 20 -10.65 22.83 -1.10
N LYS A 21 -10.82 23.86 -1.95
CA LYS A 21 -11.69 23.82 -3.14
C LYS A 21 -10.95 23.37 -4.41
N ILE A 22 -9.63 23.27 -4.36
CA ILE A 22 -8.79 22.90 -5.49
C ILE A 22 -9.03 21.42 -5.83
N GLN A 23 -9.31 21.15 -7.10
CA GLN A 23 -9.34 19.77 -7.62
C GLN A 23 -7.90 19.24 -7.73
N ARG A 24 -7.74 17.97 -7.44
CA ARG A 24 -6.42 17.31 -7.43
C ARG A 24 -6.46 16.00 -8.20
N LYS A 25 -5.34 15.65 -8.82
CA LYS A 25 -5.13 14.34 -9.46
C LYS A 25 -4.31 13.47 -8.53
N THR A 26 -4.83 12.28 -8.20
CA THR A 26 -4.06 11.26 -7.49
C THR A 26 -3.32 10.41 -8.51
N VAL A 27 -2.01 10.35 -8.38
CA VAL A 27 -1.13 9.61 -9.29
C VAL A 27 -0.07 8.84 -8.54
N SER A 28 0.39 7.75 -9.14
CA SER A 28 1.60 7.06 -8.71
C SER A 28 2.52 6.82 -9.91
N PHE A 29 3.81 6.83 -9.64
CA PHE A 29 4.84 6.48 -10.61
C PHE A 29 6.08 5.95 -9.90
N TYR A 30 6.86 5.17 -10.59
CA TYR A 30 8.14 4.71 -10.12
C TYR A 30 9.08 4.50 -11.31
N ARG A 31 10.38 4.48 -11.02
CA ARG A 31 11.41 4.07 -11.98
C ARG A 31 12.61 3.52 -11.25
N TYR A 32 13.06 2.36 -11.69
CA TYR A 32 14.38 1.86 -11.35
C TYR A 32 15.40 2.51 -12.28
N VAL A 33 16.30 3.31 -11.71
CA VAL A 33 17.35 4.03 -12.41
C VAL A 33 18.42 4.44 -11.40
N TYR A 34 19.70 4.32 -11.76
CA TYR A 34 20.76 4.73 -10.87
C TYR A 34 20.76 6.25 -10.65
N ILE A 35 20.59 6.67 -9.41
CA ILE A 35 20.61 8.07 -8.96
C ILE A 35 21.88 8.29 -8.14
N LYS A 36 22.80 9.11 -8.66
CA LYS A 36 24.11 9.36 -8.06
C LYS A 36 24.04 10.01 -6.67
N ASP A 37 23.13 10.97 -6.47
CA ASP A 37 22.96 11.71 -5.22
C ASP A 37 21.46 11.83 -4.86
N PRO A 38 20.87 10.79 -4.27
CA PRO A 38 19.46 10.82 -3.89
C PRO A 38 19.14 11.84 -2.77
N LYS A 39 20.15 12.27 -1.97
CA LYS A 39 19.95 13.27 -0.93
C LYS A 39 19.75 14.67 -1.51
N LYS A 40 20.61 15.05 -2.45
CA LYS A 40 20.49 16.32 -3.17
C LYS A 40 19.18 16.37 -3.95
N LEU A 41 18.89 15.32 -4.72
CA LEU A 41 17.65 15.22 -5.49
C LEU A 41 16.40 15.29 -4.59
N ARG A 42 16.43 14.71 -3.39
CA ARG A 42 15.34 14.81 -2.41
C ARG A 42 15.04 16.25 -2.02
N ASP A 43 16.05 17.06 -1.79
CA ASP A 43 15.89 18.45 -1.41
C ASP A 43 15.32 19.28 -2.56
N GLU A 44 15.83 19.07 -3.78
CA GLU A 44 15.34 19.71 -5.01
C GLU A 44 13.86 19.38 -5.25
N LEU A 45 13.47 18.10 -5.19
CA LEU A 45 12.09 17.67 -5.38
C LEU A 45 11.16 18.17 -4.28
N PHE A 46 11.62 18.21 -3.03
CA PHE A 46 10.81 18.71 -1.93
C PHE A 46 10.46 20.19 -2.12
N LEU A 47 11.43 21.02 -2.48
CA LEU A 47 11.21 22.46 -2.74
C LEU A 47 10.29 22.66 -3.94
N LEU A 48 10.63 22.05 -5.07
CA LEU A 48 9.90 22.16 -6.32
C LEU A 48 8.42 21.76 -6.18
N TRP A 49 8.16 20.62 -5.55
CA TRP A 49 6.78 20.12 -5.43
C TRP A 49 6.01 20.74 -4.25
N SER A 50 6.71 21.31 -3.25
CA SER A 50 6.06 22.15 -2.24
C SER A 50 5.53 23.45 -2.86
N ASP A 51 6.29 24.10 -3.73
CA ASP A 51 5.88 25.34 -4.44
C ASP A 51 4.68 25.10 -5.38
N LEU A 52 4.61 23.89 -5.97
CA LEU A 52 3.46 23.46 -6.77
C LEU A 52 2.26 23.00 -5.93
N GLY A 53 2.35 23.05 -4.61
CA GLY A 53 1.29 22.60 -3.71
C GLY A 53 1.01 21.11 -3.76
N CYS A 54 1.97 20.29 -4.19
CA CYS A 54 1.83 18.85 -4.24
C CYS A 54 1.87 18.22 -2.85
N PHE A 55 1.07 17.17 -2.65
CA PHE A 55 1.14 16.29 -1.49
C PHE A 55 1.50 14.89 -1.94
N GLY A 56 2.01 14.07 -1.04
CA GLY A 56 2.35 12.70 -1.39
C GLY A 56 3.41 12.08 -0.49
N ARG A 57 3.73 10.85 -0.82
CA ARG A 57 4.79 10.06 -0.19
C ARG A 57 5.75 9.57 -1.26
N ILE A 58 6.96 10.09 -1.21
CA ILE A 58 8.00 9.83 -2.19
C ILE A 58 9.22 9.21 -1.49
N TYR A 59 9.69 8.10 -2.04
CA TYR A 59 10.92 7.46 -1.63
C TYR A 59 11.94 7.51 -2.76
N LEU A 60 13.15 7.97 -2.44
CA LEU A 60 14.31 7.99 -3.31
C LEU A 60 15.37 7.05 -2.76
N ALA A 61 16.04 6.35 -3.62
CA ALA A 61 17.21 5.54 -3.33
C ALA A 61 18.21 5.65 -4.48
N GLU A 62 19.42 5.11 -4.33
CA GLU A 62 20.36 4.99 -5.45
C GLU A 62 19.78 4.17 -6.61
N GLU A 63 18.86 3.22 -6.32
CA GLU A 63 18.20 2.38 -7.30
C GLU A 63 16.98 3.03 -7.99
N GLY A 64 16.55 4.26 -7.60
CA GLY A 64 15.44 4.93 -8.27
C GLY A 64 14.50 5.76 -7.40
N ILE A 65 13.25 5.87 -7.87
CA ILE A 65 12.15 6.60 -7.24
C ILE A 65 10.90 5.74 -7.14
N ASN A 66 10.15 5.94 -6.03
CA ASN A 66 8.78 5.44 -5.85
C ASN A 66 7.93 6.56 -5.26
N ALA A 67 6.92 7.01 -6.01
CA ALA A 67 6.10 8.17 -5.69
C ALA A 67 4.61 7.87 -5.76
N GLN A 68 3.88 8.35 -4.75
CA GLN A 68 2.42 8.38 -4.71
C GLN A 68 2.02 9.80 -4.31
N MET A 69 1.25 10.48 -5.16
CA MET A 69 1.07 11.92 -5.07
C MET A 69 -0.36 12.37 -5.32
N SER A 70 -0.70 13.50 -4.73
CA SER A 70 -1.89 14.30 -4.99
C SER A 70 -1.40 15.66 -5.50
N VAL A 71 -1.64 15.91 -6.77
CA VAL A 71 -1.17 17.10 -7.51
C VAL A 71 -2.36 18.01 -7.79
N PRO A 72 -2.30 19.33 -7.47
CA PRO A 72 -3.32 20.28 -7.88
C PRO A 72 -3.51 20.26 -9.40
N GLU A 73 -4.76 20.22 -9.86
CA GLU A 73 -5.06 20.06 -11.28
C GLU A 73 -4.56 21.23 -12.11
N ASN A 74 -4.65 22.45 -11.57
CA ASN A 74 -4.14 23.66 -12.19
C ASN A 74 -2.59 23.70 -12.30
N ASN A 75 -1.88 22.90 -11.52
CA ASN A 75 -0.42 22.78 -11.54
C ASN A 75 0.07 21.48 -12.21
N TRP A 76 -0.84 20.71 -12.81
CA TRP A 76 -0.52 19.41 -13.39
C TRP A 76 0.57 19.49 -14.46
N ASP A 77 0.44 20.38 -15.42
CA ASP A 77 1.41 20.50 -16.52
C ASP A 77 2.78 20.97 -16.01
N SER A 78 2.79 21.90 -15.05
CA SER A 78 4.02 22.35 -14.40
C SER A 78 4.70 21.22 -13.65
N PHE A 79 3.92 20.38 -12.96
CA PHE A 79 4.43 19.20 -12.27
C PHE A 79 5.05 18.20 -13.26
N VAL A 80 4.36 17.85 -14.34
CA VAL A 80 4.84 16.92 -15.37
C VAL A 80 6.10 17.45 -16.03
N ASN A 81 6.11 18.70 -16.43
CA ASN A 81 7.27 19.34 -17.07
C ASN A 81 8.48 19.35 -16.12
N SER A 82 8.27 19.69 -14.86
CA SER A 82 9.33 19.70 -13.84
C SER A 82 9.92 18.30 -13.58
N LEU A 83 9.07 17.28 -13.58
CA LEU A 83 9.52 15.89 -13.41
C LEU A 83 10.30 15.41 -14.64
N TYR A 84 9.79 15.67 -15.86
CA TYR A 84 10.42 15.20 -17.09
C TYR A 84 11.69 15.99 -17.46
N ALA A 85 11.88 17.20 -16.92
CA ALA A 85 13.14 17.93 -17.02
C ALA A 85 14.30 17.23 -16.28
N ILE A 86 13.98 16.36 -15.31
CA ILE A 86 14.98 15.57 -14.61
C ILE A 86 15.31 14.34 -15.48
N THR A 87 16.54 14.25 -15.97
CA THR A 87 17.00 13.21 -16.92
C THR A 87 16.62 11.80 -16.45
N TYR A 88 16.73 11.53 -15.16
CA TYR A 88 16.38 10.21 -14.58
C TYR A 88 14.90 9.85 -14.78
N PHE A 89 14.00 10.84 -14.89
CA PHE A 89 12.55 10.64 -14.84
C PHE A 89 11.82 11.04 -16.13
N LYS A 90 12.59 11.33 -17.20
CA LYS A 90 12.02 11.64 -18.50
C LYS A 90 11.07 10.52 -18.94
N ASP A 91 9.85 10.89 -19.34
CA ASP A 91 8.80 10.00 -19.84
C ASP A 91 8.41 8.85 -18.88
N VAL A 92 8.59 9.04 -17.54
CA VAL A 92 8.11 8.06 -16.56
C VAL A 92 6.57 7.96 -16.64
N PRO A 93 6.00 6.74 -16.78
CA PRO A 93 4.56 6.59 -16.92
C PRO A 93 3.83 6.87 -15.61
N PHE A 94 2.72 7.64 -15.70
CA PHE A 94 1.83 7.87 -14.57
C PHE A 94 0.71 6.84 -14.53
N LYS A 95 0.40 6.39 -13.31
CA LYS A 95 -0.80 5.60 -13.01
C LYS A 95 -1.76 6.51 -12.26
N HIS A 96 -2.91 6.77 -12.85
CA HIS A 96 -3.95 7.61 -12.27
C HIS A 96 -4.86 6.74 -11.40
N ALA A 97 -5.31 7.27 -10.27
CA ALA A 97 -6.34 6.63 -9.47
C ALA A 97 -7.62 6.41 -10.29
N VAL A 98 -8.26 5.28 -10.10
CA VAL A 98 -9.50 4.94 -10.83
C VAL A 98 -10.64 5.81 -10.36
N ASP A 99 -10.73 6.03 -9.04
CA ASP A 99 -11.76 6.85 -8.42
C ASP A 99 -11.13 7.77 -7.35
N GLY A 100 -11.79 8.90 -7.09
CA GLY A 100 -11.41 9.77 -5.97
C GLY A 100 -11.49 11.25 -6.30
N ASN A 101 -11.60 12.05 -5.23
CA ASN A 101 -11.61 13.51 -5.28
C ASN A 101 -10.20 14.14 -5.27
N GLY A 102 -9.16 13.33 -5.49
CA GLY A 102 -7.76 13.76 -5.44
C GLY A 102 -7.21 14.07 -4.05
N LYS A 103 -8.02 13.97 -2.98
CA LYS A 103 -7.64 14.28 -1.59
C LYS A 103 -6.98 13.09 -0.87
N SER A 104 -6.11 12.39 -1.57
CA SER A 104 -5.44 11.16 -1.13
C SER A 104 -4.28 11.38 -0.15
N PHE A 105 -3.71 12.59 -0.14
CA PHE A 105 -2.62 12.98 0.77
C PHE A 105 -2.83 14.37 1.29
N TYR A 106 -2.42 14.63 2.55
CA TYR A 106 -2.57 15.95 3.22
C TYR A 106 -1.23 16.67 3.46
N LYS A 107 -0.11 16.06 3.09
CA LYS A 107 1.23 16.66 3.18
C LYS A 107 2.20 16.04 2.19
N LEU A 108 3.27 16.76 1.87
CA LEU A 108 4.39 16.25 1.09
C LEU A 108 5.43 15.61 2.01
N ILE A 109 5.82 14.39 1.68
CA ILE A 109 6.88 13.63 2.34
C ILE A 109 7.84 13.12 1.28
N VAL A 110 9.07 13.61 1.25
CA VAL A 110 10.14 13.08 0.40
C VAL A 110 11.25 12.53 1.29
N LYS A 111 11.56 11.24 1.17
CA LYS A 111 12.55 10.56 2.01
C LYS A 111 13.55 9.77 1.17
N VAL A 112 14.82 9.84 1.57
CA VAL A 112 15.83 8.92 1.07
C VAL A 112 15.76 7.62 1.88
N ARG A 113 15.88 6.50 1.18
CA ARG A 113 15.90 5.14 1.69
C ARG A 113 17.06 4.38 1.06
N ASP A 114 17.44 3.25 1.64
CA ASP A 114 18.46 2.36 1.04
C ASP A 114 17.91 1.74 -0.25
N LYS A 115 16.61 1.43 -0.29
CA LYS A 115 15.89 0.88 -1.44
C LYS A 115 14.52 1.54 -1.59
N VAL A 116 14.02 1.63 -2.84
CA VAL A 116 12.66 2.18 -3.11
C VAL A 116 11.55 1.20 -2.73
N VAL A 117 11.89 -0.09 -2.65
CA VAL A 117 11.06 -1.17 -2.09
C VAL A 117 11.93 -2.00 -1.15
N SER A 118 11.45 -2.24 0.07
CA SER A 118 12.19 -3.03 1.06
C SER A 118 12.05 -4.53 0.75
N ASP A 119 12.97 -5.07 -0.06
CA ASP A 119 12.93 -6.44 -0.59
C ASP A 119 13.78 -7.45 0.20
N GLY A 120 14.81 -7.00 0.90
CA GLY A 120 15.76 -7.88 1.61
C GLY A 120 16.74 -8.62 0.70
N ILE A 121 16.75 -8.39 -0.61
CA ILE A 121 17.66 -9.03 -1.55
C ILE A 121 19.07 -8.47 -1.34
N ASN A 122 20.02 -9.35 -1.06
CA ASN A 122 21.43 -9.01 -0.91
C ASN A 122 22.34 -9.95 -1.74
N ASP A 123 21.76 -10.67 -2.70
CA ASP A 123 22.49 -11.64 -3.53
C ASP A 123 23.48 -10.92 -4.44
N PRO A 124 24.77 -11.28 -4.41
CA PRO A 124 25.76 -10.70 -5.33
C PRO A 124 25.41 -11.05 -6.79
N GLY A 125 25.56 -10.05 -7.68
CA GLY A 125 25.26 -10.23 -9.11
C GLY A 125 23.78 -10.16 -9.48
N PHE A 126 22.87 -9.88 -8.53
CA PHE A 126 21.50 -9.60 -8.86
C PHE A 126 21.34 -8.28 -9.64
N ASP A 127 20.76 -8.39 -10.84
CA ASP A 127 20.45 -7.23 -11.69
C ASP A 127 18.92 -7.00 -11.72
N PRO A 128 18.41 -5.94 -11.06
CA PRO A 128 16.99 -5.63 -11.04
C PRO A 128 16.44 -5.17 -12.40
N SER A 129 17.28 -4.87 -13.39
CA SER A 129 16.84 -4.47 -14.73
C SER A 129 16.44 -5.64 -15.63
N ASN A 130 16.86 -6.87 -15.30
CA ASN A 130 16.51 -8.07 -16.04
C ASN A 130 15.11 -8.58 -15.66
N THR A 131 14.09 -7.77 -15.88
CA THR A 131 12.71 -8.03 -15.47
C THR A 131 12.05 -9.16 -16.29
N GLY A 132 10.92 -9.67 -15.78
CA GLY A 132 10.04 -10.57 -16.52
C GLY A 132 9.27 -9.86 -17.63
N THR A 133 8.40 -10.60 -18.33
CA THR A 133 7.54 -10.08 -19.39
C THR A 133 6.37 -9.29 -18.81
N TYR A 134 6.13 -8.08 -19.34
CA TYR A 134 4.97 -7.28 -19.00
C TYR A 134 3.75 -7.74 -19.78
N LEU A 135 2.64 -7.96 -19.10
CA LEU A 135 1.35 -8.31 -19.71
C LEU A 135 0.32 -7.23 -19.41
N ASN A 136 -0.39 -6.75 -20.43
CA ASN A 136 -1.56 -5.89 -20.25
C ASN A 136 -2.75 -6.68 -19.68
N ALA A 137 -3.88 -6.03 -19.39
CA ALA A 137 -5.03 -6.68 -18.75
C ALA A 137 -5.60 -7.84 -19.58
N LYS A 138 -5.67 -7.70 -20.92
CA LYS A 138 -6.17 -8.74 -21.82
C LYS A 138 -5.24 -9.95 -21.83
N GLU A 139 -3.95 -9.74 -22.07
CA GLU A 139 -2.92 -10.78 -22.07
C GLU A 139 -2.84 -11.50 -20.73
N PHE A 140 -2.97 -10.76 -19.62
CA PHE A 140 -2.98 -11.32 -18.28
C PHE A 140 -4.21 -12.19 -18.05
N ASN A 141 -5.41 -11.76 -18.48
CA ASN A 141 -6.63 -12.56 -18.39
C ASN A 141 -6.54 -13.84 -19.23
N GLU A 142 -5.95 -13.75 -20.43
CA GLU A 142 -5.71 -14.92 -21.30
C GLU A 142 -4.77 -15.91 -20.62
N ALA A 143 -3.67 -15.44 -20.06
CA ALA A 143 -2.70 -16.27 -19.35
C ALA A 143 -3.28 -16.90 -18.07
N LEU A 144 -4.21 -16.21 -17.36
CA LEU A 144 -4.94 -16.77 -16.20
C LEU A 144 -5.83 -17.97 -16.57
N SER A 145 -6.24 -18.09 -17.82
CA SER A 145 -7.11 -19.18 -18.30
C SER A 145 -6.37 -20.50 -18.52
N ASP A 146 -5.03 -20.47 -18.55
CA ASP A 146 -4.20 -21.67 -18.64
C ASP A 146 -4.03 -22.29 -17.25
N GLU A 147 -4.49 -23.54 -17.09
CA GLU A 147 -4.43 -24.28 -15.82
C GLU A 147 -2.99 -24.60 -15.36
N ASN A 148 -2.02 -24.55 -16.27
CA ASN A 148 -0.61 -24.75 -15.95
C ASN A 148 0.08 -23.49 -15.44
N THR A 149 -0.60 -22.35 -15.46
CA THR A 149 -0.10 -21.06 -14.96
C THR A 149 -0.22 -20.96 -13.45
N ILE A 150 0.83 -20.48 -12.82
CA ILE A 150 0.85 -20.21 -11.38
C ILE A 150 0.71 -18.71 -11.18
N VAL A 151 -0.32 -18.30 -10.45
CA VAL A 151 -0.62 -16.89 -10.18
C VAL A 151 -0.17 -16.53 -8.75
N ILE A 152 0.61 -15.47 -8.61
CA ILE A 152 1.19 -15.03 -7.34
C ILE A 152 0.76 -13.59 -7.06
N ASP A 153 0.18 -13.38 -5.89
CA ASP A 153 -0.04 -12.04 -5.34
C ASP A 153 1.23 -11.59 -4.62
N MET A 154 1.91 -10.57 -5.15
CA MET A 154 3.13 -9.99 -4.57
C MET A 154 2.78 -8.83 -3.64
N ARG A 155 1.69 -8.96 -2.88
CA ARG A 155 1.22 -7.97 -1.92
C ARG A 155 1.16 -8.57 -0.52
N ASN A 156 1.30 -7.72 0.48
CA ASN A 156 1.11 -8.12 1.86
C ASN A 156 -0.28 -8.75 2.06
N HIS A 157 -0.38 -9.74 2.95
CA HIS A 157 -1.60 -10.54 3.13
C HIS A 157 -2.86 -9.68 3.38
N TYR A 158 -2.76 -8.56 4.12
CA TYR A 158 -3.91 -7.67 4.38
C TYR A 158 -4.43 -6.98 3.10
N GLU A 159 -3.58 -6.82 2.07
CA GLU A 159 -4.01 -6.30 0.76
C GLU A 159 -4.81 -7.37 0.00
N SER A 160 -4.34 -8.62 0.01
CA SER A 160 -5.01 -9.74 -0.65
C SER A 160 -6.28 -10.21 0.06
N GLU A 161 -6.45 -9.88 1.34
CA GLU A 161 -7.60 -10.23 2.14
C GLU A 161 -8.91 -9.63 1.60
N VAL A 162 -8.87 -8.39 1.11
CA VAL A 162 -10.05 -7.67 0.60
C VAL A 162 -10.22 -7.71 -0.91
N GLY A 163 -9.20 -8.17 -1.63
CA GLY A 163 -9.29 -8.33 -3.08
C GLY A 163 -8.09 -9.03 -3.67
N ARG A 164 -8.32 -9.93 -4.65
CA ARG A 164 -7.27 -10.72 -5.31
C ARG A 164 -7.75 -11.30 -6.62
N PHE A 165 -6.82 -11.73 -7.47
CA PHE A 165 -7.18 -12.55 -8.63
C PHE A 165 -7.59 -13.96 -8.18
N GLU A 166 -8.51 -14.55 -8.93
CA GLU A 166 -8.94 -15.93 -8.73
C GLU A 166 -7.73 -16.88 -8.84
N LYS A 167 -7.70 -17.92 -8.01
CA LYS A 167 -6.65 -18.95 -7.95
C LYS A 167 -5.25 -18.40 -7.56
N ALA A 168 -5.10 -17.13 -7.18
CA ALA A 168 -3.81 -16.60 -6.79
C ALA A 168 -3.31 -17.22 -5.49
N PHE A 169 -2.05 -17.62 -5.48
CA PHE A 169 -1.33 -17.86 -4.23
C PHE A 169 -1.05 -16.53 -3.56
N CYS A 170 -1.60 -16.34 -2.36
CA CYS A 170 -1.45 -15.15 -1.55
C CYS A 170 -0.60 -15.51 -0.32
N PRO A 171 0.69 -15.16 -0.29
CA PRO A 171 1.56 -15.47 0.84
C PRO A 171 1.07 -14.83 2.14
N ASP A 172 1.16 -15.54 3.27
CA ASP A 172 0.91 -14.96 4.60
C ASP A 172 2.13 -14.18 5.08
N ALA A 173 2.35 -13.03 4.46
CA ALA A 173 3.45 -12.15 4.73
C ALA A 173 2.97 -10.72 5.03
N ASP A 174 3.63 -10.05 5.98
CA ASP A 174 3.33 -8.66 6.36
C ASP A 174 4.14 -7.66 5.56
N THR A 175 5.22 -8.11 4.93
CA THR A 175 6.14 -7.27 4.17
C THR A 175 6.64 -7.99 2.93
N PHE A 176 6.94 -7.22 1.89
CA PHE A 176 7.53 -7.74 0.65
C PHE A 176 8.85 -8.50 0.89
N ARG A 177 9.61 -8.12 1.91
CA ARG A 177 10.83 -8.83 2.32
C ARG A 177 10.56 -10.25 2.83
N GLU A 178 9.48 -10.42 3.58
CA GLU A 178 9.06 -11.73 4.09
C GLU A 178 8.41 -12.57 3.00
N GLU A 179 7.77 -11.92 2.04
CA GLU A 179 7.03 -12.55 0.96
C GLU A 179 7.94 -13.28 -0.04
N LEU A 180 9.03 -12.64 -0.47
CA LEU A 180 9.92 -13.21 -1.49
C LEU A 180 10.41 -14.62 -1.17
N PRO A 181 10.97 -14.93 0.01
CA PRO A 181 11.40 -16.30 0.34
C PRO A 181 10.22 -17.28 0.41
N LEU A 182 9.04 -16.88 0.89
CA LEU A 182 7.85 -17.74 0.93
C LEU A 182 7.39 -18.13 -0.47
N VAL A 183 7.42 -17.19 -1.41
CA VAL A 183 7.05 -17.45 -2.80
C VAL A 183 8.09 -18.34 -3.49
N ILE A 184 9.38 -18.10 -3.29
CA ILE A 184 10.44 -18.96 -3.83
C ILE A 184 10.30 -20.41 -3.33
N ASP A 185 10.03 -20.59 -2.04
CA ASP A 185 9.82 -21.93 -1.48
C ASP A 185 8.55 -22.61 -2.06
N HIS A 186 7.45 -21.86 -2.20
CA HIS A 186 6.23 -22.35 -2.84
C HIS A 186 6.45 -22.78 -4.30
N LEU A 187 7.35 -22.11 -5.01
CA LEU A 187 7.62 -22.35 -6.42
C LEU A 187 8.74 -23.38 -6.66
N LYS A 188 9.38 -23.88 -5.63
CA LYS A 188 10.47 -24.86 -5.73
C LYS A 188 10.05 -26.09 -6.53
N GLY A 189 10.87 -26.46 -7.54
CA GLY A 189 10.58 -27.55 -8.48
C GLY A 189 9.57 -27.20 -9.57
N LYS A 190 9.23 -25.92 -9.73
CA LYS A 190 8.30 -25.41 -10.76
C LYS A 190 8.98 -24.36 -11.65
N GLU A 191 10.29 -24.43 -11.80
CA GLU A 191 11.11 -23.43 -12.50
C GLU A 191 10.77 -23.29 -13.99
N ASP A 192 10.18 -24.35 -14.58
CA ASP A 192 9.72 -24.40 -15.99
C ASP A 192 8.25 -23.97 -16.18
N LYS A 193 7.53 -23.69 -15.10
CA LYS A 193 6.12 -23.28 -15.18
C LYS A 193 6.01 -21.79 -15.53
N LYS A 194 4.90 -21.43 -16.19
CA LYS A 194 4.53 -20.04 -16.39
C LYS A 194 4.10 -19.43 -15.06
N ILE A 195 4.76 -18.34 -14.66
CA ILE A 195 4.47 -17.59 -13.45
C ILE A 195 3.87 -16.26 -13.85
N LEU A 196 2.71 -15.93 -13.27
CA LEU A 196 2.07 -14.63 -13.36
C LEU A 196 2.15 -13.95 -12.00
N MET A 197 2.68 -12.74 -11.96
CA MET A 197 2.75 -11.94 -10.75
C MET A 197 1.97 -10.65 -10.89
N TYR A 198 1.39 -10.19 -9.79
CA TYR A 198 0.76 -8.89 -9.72
C TYR A 198 0.98 -8.23 -8.35
N CYS A 199 0.90 -6.91 -8.32
CA CYS A 199 0.81 -6.12 -7.10
C CYS A 199 -0.03 -4.87 -7.35
N THR A 200 -0.16 -3.97 -6.38
CA THR A 200 -0.99 -2.77 -6.50
C THR A 200 -0.61 -1.88 -7.68
N GLY A 201 0.67 -1.55 -7.86
CA GLY A 201 1.14 -0.59 -8.89
C GLY A 201 2.30 -1.08 -9.76
N GLY A 202 2.72 -2.35 -9.67
CA GLY A 202 3.76 -2.97 -10.51
C GLY A 202 5.17 -2.95 -9.93
N ILE A 203 5.52 -2.03 -9.05
CA ILE A 203 6.91 -1.85 -8.56
C ILE A 203 7.50 -3.08 -7.87
N ARG A 204 6.71 -3.78 -7.04
CA ARG A 204 7.15 -5.02 -6.38
C ARG A 204 7.39 -6.14 -7.40
N CYS A 205 6.46 -6.26 -8.36
CA CYS A 205 6.54 -7.29 -9.39
C CYS A 205 7.72 -7.08 -10.35
N GLU A 206 8.03 -5.85 -10.70
CA GLU A 206 9.20 -5.56 -11.54
C GLU A 206 10.47 -6.12 -10.90
N LYS A 207 10.70 -5.84 -9.63
CA LYS A 207 11.84 -6.35 -8.88
C LYS A 207 11.78 -7.85 -8.62
N ALA A 208 10.61 -8.36 -8.22
CA ALA A 208 10.41 -9.79 -7.98
C ALA A 208 10.63 -10.63 -9.25
N SER A 209 10.17 -10.15 -10.42
CA SER A 209 10.34 -10.87 -11.67
C SER A 209 11.81 -11.00 -12.07
N ALA A 210 12.58 -9.94 -11.89
CA ALA A 210 14.03 -9.99 -12.09
C ALA A 210 14.69 -10.98 -11.12
N TYR A 211 14.26 -10.99 -9.85
CA TYR A 211 14.80 -11.88 -8.84
C TYR A 211 14.46 -13.36 -9.12
N PHE A 212 13.25 -13.64 -9.58
CA PHE A 212 12.85 -15.01 -9.93
C PHE A 212 13.64 -15.53 -11.15
N LYS A 213 13.85 -14.68 -12.17
CA LYS A 213 14.75 -15.03 -13.29
C LYS A 213 16.19 -15.30 -12.79
N PHE A 214 16.69 -14.48 -11.88
CA PHE A 214 17.99 -14.69 -11.23
C PHE A 214 18.04 -16.03 -10.46
N LYS A 215 16.93 -16.47 -9.86
CA LYS A 215 16.80 -17.77 -9.18
C LYS A 215 16.54 -18.94 -10.14
N GLY A 216 16.50 -18.72 -11.46
CA GLY A 216 16.41 -19.77 -12.49
C GLY A 216 15.02 -20.06 -13.04
N PHE A 217 14.00 -19.28 -12.65
CA PHE A 217 12.65 -19.41 -13.24
C PHE A 217 12.66 -18.88 -14.69
N LYS A 218 12.09 -19.64 -15.63
CA LYS A 218 12.25 -19.40 -17.07
C LYS A 218 11.15 -18.53 -17.68
N ASP A 219 9.89 -18.76 -17.30
CA ASP A 219 8.72 -18.05 -17.85
C ASP A 219 8.06 -17.20 -16.75
N VAL A 220 8.64 -16.02 -16.53
CA VAL A 220 8.21 -15.07 -15.48
C VAL A 220 7.55 -13.88 -16.11
N ASN A 221 6.28 -13.66 -15.77
CA ASN A 221 5.44 -12.61 -16.33
C ASN A 221 4.79 -11.80 -15.20
N HIS A 222 4.52 -10.52 -15.45
CA HIS A 222 3.84 -9.70 -14.46
C HIS A 222 2.89 -8.67 -15.09
N LEU A 223 1.88 -8.31 -14.29
CA LEU A 223 0.84 -7.38 -14.71
C LEU A 223 1.42 -5.97 -14.86
N GLN A 224 1.37 -5.43 -16.06
CA GLN A 224 1.85 -4.09 -16.38
C GLN A 224 1.07 -3.03 -15.59
N GLY A 225 1.78 -2.20 -14.83
CA GLY A 225 1.18 -1.13 -14.02
C GLY A 225 0.34 -1.62 -12.83
N GLY A 226 0.29 -2.94 -12.58
CA GLY A 226 -0.41 -3.56 -11.46
C GLY A 226 -1.93 -3.46 -11.55
N ILE A 227 -2.61 -3.73 -10.42
CA ILE A 227 -4.08 -3.74 -10.34
C ILE A 227 -4.67 -2.38 -10.71
N ILE A 228 -4.00 -1.27 -10.40
CA ILE A 228 -4.47 0.08 -10.75
C ILE A 228 -4.66 0.21 -12.26
N GLN A 229 -3.65 -0.17 -13.05
CA GLN A 229 -3.72 -0.11 -14.50
C GLN A 229 -4.69 -1.16 -15.05
N TYR A 230 -4.71 -2.35 -14.49
CA TYR A 230 -5.65 -3.42 -14.84
C TYR A 230 -7.11 -2.97 -14.71
N ALA A 231 -7.49 -2.39 -13.56
CA ALA A 231 -8.85 -1.92 -13.32
C ALA A 231 -9.28 -0.85 -14.33
N LYS A 232 -8.36 0.04 -14.72
CA LYS A 232 -8.59 1.03 -15.78
C LYS A 232 -8.82 0.36 -17.13
N GLU A 233 -7.94 -0.55 -17.54
CA GLU A 233 -8.03 -1.25 -18.84
C GLU A 233 -9.27 -2.12 -18.94
N ILE A 234 -9.65 -2.86 -17.88
CA ILE A 234 -10.90 -3.62 -17.81
C ILE A 234 -12.10 -2.74 -18.11
N LYS A 235 -12.17 -1.55 -17.48
CA LYS A 235 -13.26 -0.60 -17.67
C LYS A 235 -13.28 0.00 -19.08
N GLU A 236 -12.12 0.43 -19.59
CA GLU A 236 -11.99 1.05 -20.93
C GLU A 236 -12.28 0.06 -22.07
N GLN A 237 -11.79 -1.18 -21.92
CA GLN A 237 -11.92 -2.20 -22.94
C GLN A 237 -13.16 -3.10 -22.77
N LYS A 238 -13.95 -2.86 -21.70
CA LYS A 238 -15.15 -3.67 -21.35
C LYS A 238 -14.84 -5.17 -21.21
N LEU A 239 -13.68 -5.48 -20.62
CA LEU A 239 -13.29 -6.86 -20.35
C LEU A 239 -13.91 -7.34 -19.02
N GLU A 240 -14.09 -8.66 -18.89
CA GLU A 240 -14.45 -9.26 -17.62
C GLU A 240 -13.28 -9.17 -16.64
N SER A 241 -13.54 -8.68 -15.40
CA SER A 241 -12.55 -8.65 -14.36
C SER A 241 -12.34 -10.05 -13.76
N LYS A 242 -11.09 -10.51 -13.78
CA LYS A 242 -10.65 -11.71 -13.04
C LYS A 242 -10.12 -11.36 -11.65
N PHE A 243 -9.94 -10.07 -11.38
CA PHE A 243 -9.71 -9.56 -10.02
C PHE A 243 -11.05 -9.38 -9.33
N LYS A 244 -11.14 -9.83 -8.07
CA LYS A 244 -12.34 -9.75 -7.24
C LYS A 244 -12.09 -8.86 -6.03
N GLY A 245 -13.08 -8.01 -5.69
CA GLY A 245 -13.09 -7.18 -4.49
C GLY A 245 -12.39 -5.83 -4.63
N VAL A 246 -11.67 -5.43 -3.59
CA VAL A 246 -11.07 -4.11 -3.41
C VAL A 246 -9.56 -4.17 -3.60
N ASN A 247 -9.01 -3.26 -4.40
CA ASN A 247 -7.57 -3.03 -4.47
C ASN A 247 -7.14 -2.13 -3.31
N PHE A 248 -6.36 -2.64 -2.36
CA PHE A 248 -5.81 -1.85 -1.27
C PHE A 248 -4.82 -0.81 -1.81
N VAL A 249 -4.94 0.44 -1.36
CA VAL A 249 -4.05 1.54 -1.72
C VAL A 249 -3.47 2.23 -0.47
N PHE A 250 -2.22 2.72 -0.59
CA PHE A 250 -1.46 3.26 0.55
C PHE A 250 -1.66 4.76 0.77
N ASP A 251 -2.89 5.23 0.64
CA ASP A 251 -3.27 6.63 0.88
C ASP A 251 -4.54 6.75 1.74
N GLU A 252 -5.07 7.96 1.91
CA GLU A 252 -6.24 8.20 2.78
C GLU A 252 -7.54 7.52 2.29
N ARG A 253 -7.57 6.97 1.07
CA ARG A 253 -8.70 6.20 0.53
C ARG A 253 -8.71 4.76 1.03
N ILE A 254 -7.53 4.22 1.37
CA ILE A 254 -7.27 2.86 1.86
C ILE A 254 -7.61 1.77 0.82
N GLY A 255 -8.61 1.96 -0.04
CA GLY A 255 -9.00 1.01 -1.06
C GLY A 255 -9.69 1.65 -2.26
N GLU A 256 -9.60 0.97 -3.40
CA GLU A 256 -10.33 1.26 -4.64
C GLU A 256 -11.12 0.01 -5.03
N ARG A 257 -12.45 0.14 -5.16
CA ARG A 257 -13.31 -0.98 -5.54
C ARG A 257 -13.13 -1.31 -7.01
N VAL A 258 -12.85 -2.58 -7.30
CA VAL A 258 -12.73 -3.10 -8.67
C VAL A 258 -13.97 -3.90 -9.08
N THR A 259 -14.49 -4.73 -8.18
CA THR A 259 -15.75 -5.47 -8.37
C THR A 259 -16.61 -5.43 -7.09
N GLU A 260 -17.88 -5.81 -7.20
CA GLU A 260 -18.83 -5.82 -6.06
C GLU A 260 -18.63 -7.02 -5.13
N ASP A 261 -17.71 -7.92 -5.42
CA ASP A 261 -17.42 -9.07 -4.57
C ASP A 261 -16.87 -8.62 -3.20
N ILE A 262 -17.31 -9.26 -2.12
CA ILE A 262 -16.81 -9.07 -0.77
C ILE A 262 -16.12 -10.36 -0.33
N LEU A 263 -14.79 -10.35 -0.27
CA LEU A 263 -13.96 -11.53 -0.03
C LEU A 263 -13.57 -11.73 1.44
N SER A 264 -13.90 -10.78 2.31
CA SER A 264 -13.47 -10.77 3.70
C SER A 264 -14.64 -10.56 4.66
N SER A 265 -14.34 -10.49 5.94
CA SER A 265 -15.30 -10.26 7.01
C SER A 265 -14.80 -9.26 8.04
N CYS A 266 -15.73 -8.62 8.72
CA CYS A 266 -15.44 -7.76 9.86
C CYS A 266 -14.70 -8.53 10.94
N HIS A 267 -13.51 -8.08 11.34
CA HIS A 267 -12.67 -8.75 12.33
C HIS A 267 -13.28 -8.77 13.74
N GLN A 268 -14.34 -7.97 13.99
CA GLN A 268 -15.01 -7.90 15.27
C GLN A 268 -16.27 -8.77 15.35
N CYS A 269 -17.10 -8.78 14.31
CA CYS A 269 -18.38 -9.50 14.36
C CYS A 269 -18.52 -10.64 13.34
N GLY A 270 -17.58 -10.77 12.38
CA GLY A 270 -17.60 -11.83 11.37
C GLY A 270 -18.55 -11.59 10.20
N LYS A 271 -19.35 -10.51 10.17
CA LYS A 271 -20.22 -10.18 9.02
C LYS A 271 -19.37 -9.87 7.78
N PRO A 272 -19.86 -10.19 6.54
CA PRO A 272 -19.17 -9.82 5.31
C PRO A 272 -18.80 -8.33 5.30
N CYS A 273 -17.53 -8.02 5.05
CA CYS A 273 -17.01 -6.65 5.05
C CYS A 273 -15.62 -6.64 4.43
N ASP A 274 -15.31 -5.60 3.67
CA ASP A 274 -14.01 -5.38 3.05
C ASP A 274 -13.44 -3.97 3.31
N THR A 275 -14.01 -3.28 4.29
CA THR A 275 -13.61 -1.91 4.65
C THR A 275 -12.48 -1.94 5.66
N HIS A 276 -11.27 -1.61 5.22
CA HIS A 276 -10.13 -1.39 6.10
C HIS A 276 -10.24 -0.04 6.81
N VAL A 277 -9.90 -0.04 8.09
CA VAL A 277 -9.80 1.16 8.92
C VAL A 277 -8.54 1.10 9.79
N ASN A 278 -8.00 2.26 10.12
CA ASN A 278 -6.99 2.36 11.17
C ASN A 278 -7.69 2.65 12.51
N CYS A 279 -7.30 1.94 13.55
CA CYS A 279 -7.80 2.19 14.90
C CYS A 279 -7.66 3.67 15.25
N LYS A 280 -8.73 4.28 15.79
CA LYS A 280 -8.74 5.70 16.17
C LYS A 280 -7.84 6.02 17.36
N ASN A 281 -7.47 5.03 18.16
CA ASN A 281 -6.43 5.22 19.17
C ASN A 281 -5.09 5.46 18.47
N ASP A 282 -4.56 6.67 18.56
CA ASP A 282 -3.33 7.09 17.91
C ASP A 282 -2.08 6.31 18.35
N ASP A 283 -2.11 5.64 19.52
CA ASP A 283 -1.04 4.75 19.95
C ASP A 283 -1.15 3.35 19.36
N CYS A 284 -2.35 2.93 19.00
CA CYS A 284 -2.60 1.61 18.45
C CYS A 284 -2.38 1.57 16.93
N HIS A 285 -3.07 2.44 16.19
CA HIS A 285 -3.03 2.50 14.71
C HIS A 285 -3.19 1.16 13.99
N LEU A 286 -3.75 0.14 14.64
CA LEU A 286 -3.97 -1.17 14.02
C LEU A 286 -4.83 -1.01 12.77
N LEU A 287 -4.34 -1.50 11.63
CA LEU A 287 -5.15 -1.67 10.44
C LEU A 287 -5.98 -2.95 10.58
N PHE A 288 -7.29 -2.85 10.40
CA PHE A 288 -8.20 -3.98 10.52
C PHE A 288 -9.47 -3.75 9.70
N ILE A 289 -10.25 -4.80 9.48
CA ILE A 289 -11.52 -4.72 8.75
C ILE A 289 -12.65 -4.51 9.74
N GLN A 290 -13.45 -3.47 9.53
CA GLN A 290 -14.54 -3.09 10.42
C GLN A 290 -15.80 -2.70 9.65
N CYS A 291 -16.92 -3.35 9.92
CA CYS A 291 -18.21 -2.97 9.34
C CYS A 291 -18.79 -1.71 10.02
N ALA A 292 -19.73 -1.06 9.37
CA ALA A 292 -20.34 0.18 9.85
C ALA A 292 -20.95 0.05 11.27
N GLU A 293 -21.66 -1.04 11.56
CA GLU A 293 -22.24 -1.29 12.89
C GLU A 293 -21.16 -1.40 13.99
N CYS A 294 -20.06 -2.11 13.70
CA CYS A 294 -18.95 -2.20 14.64
C CYS A 294 -18.20 -0.88 14.75
N ALA A 295 -18.07 -0.12 13.67
CA ALA A 295 -17.43 1.20 13.68
C ALA A 295 -18.20 2.18 14.58
N GLU A 296 -19.53 2.19 14.54
CA GLU A 296 -20.39 2.97 15.42
C GLU A 296 -20.24 2.52 16.87
N LYS A 297 -20.45 1.24 17.16
CA LYS A 297 -20.36 0.63 18.50
C LYS A 297 -19.00 0.85 19.16
N MET A 298 -17.93 0.68 18.41
CA MET A 298 -16.55 0.76 18.88
C MET A 298 -15.89 2.11 18.59
N LYS A 299 -16.67 3.11 18.15
CA LYS A 299 -16.17 4.46 17.83
C LYS A 299 -14.96 4.46 16.90
N GLY A 300 -14.88 3.50 15.98
CA GLY A 300 -13.74 3.31 15.07
C GLY A 300 -12.48 2.72 15.72
N CYS A 301 -12.58 2.14 16.91
CA CYS A 301 -11.48 1.50 17.61
C CYS A 301 -11.52 -0.03 17.46
N CYS A 302 -10.33 -0.67 17.56
CA CYS A 302 -10.23 -2.12 17.41
C CYS A 302 -10.65 -2.90 18.67
N THR A 303 -10.44 -2.33 19.87
CA THR A 303 -10.80 -2.93 21.16
C THR A 303 -11.50 -1.93 22.08
N PRO A 304 -12.27 -2.37 23.10
CA PRO A 304 -12.84 -1.49 24.12
C PRO A 304 -11.78 -0.68 24.87
N GLU A 305 -10.60 -1.22 25.12
CA GLU A 305 -9.50 -0.46 25.73
C GLU A 305 -9.06 0.70 24.82
N CYS A 306 -8.99 0.47 23.50
CA CYS A 306 -8.73 1.57 22.55
C CYS A 306 -9.84 2.63 22.57
N VAL A 307 -11.11 2.24 22.76
CA VAL A 307 -12.22 3.19 22.93
C VAL A 307 -12.00 4.04 24.18
N ARG A 308 -11.63 3.42 25.32
CA ARG A 308 -11.36 4.11 26.58
C ARG A 308 -10.23 5.12 26.40
N ILE A 309 -9.10 4.72 25.82
CA ILE A 309 -7.93 5.59 25.61
C ILE A 309 -8.26 6.75 24.66
N SER A 310 -8.95 6.49 23.55
CA SER A 310 -9.30 7.54 22.57
C SER A 310 -10.39 8.50 23.05
N SER A 311 -11.01 8.25 24.21
CA SER A 311 -12.07 9.09 24.80
C SER A 311 -11.55 10.05 25.88
N VAL A 312 -10.28 9.94 26.31
CA VAL A 312 -9.69 10.87 27.25
C VAL A 312 -9.16 12.13 26.55
N PRO A 313 -8.99 13.27 27.27
CA PRO A 313 -8.38 14.48 26.72
C PRO A 313 -6.96 14.22 26.17
N ILE A 314 -6.59 14.93 25.10
CA ILE A 314 -5.32 14.73 24.38
C ILE A 314 -4.09 14.82 25.34
N GLU A 315 -4.13 15.68 26.35
CA GLU A 315 -3.02 15.81 27.30
C GLU A 315 -2.89 14.59 28.22
N GLU A 316 -4.01 14.01 28.64
CA GLU A 316 -4.04 12.77 29.41
C GLU A 316 -3.60 11.59 28.55
N GLU A 317 -4.07 11.52 27.30
CA GLU A 317 -3.62 10.53 26.32
C GLU A 317 -2.10 10.60 26.11
N LYS A 318 -1.53 11.79 25.94
CA LYS A 318 -0.08 12.01 25.87
C LYS A 318 0.65 11.58 27.15
N ALA A 319 0.06 11.81 28.32
CA ALA A 319 0.63 11.39 29.60
C ALA A 319 0.66 9.85 29.72
N LEU A 320 -0.40 9.16 29.30
CA LEU A 320 -0.48 7.71 29.24
C LEU A 320 0.56 7.09 28.27
N ARG A 321 0.98 7.86 27.26
CA ARG A 321 2.04 7.48 26.30
C ARG A 321 3.44 7.62 26.86
N LYS A 322 3.68 8.52 27.82
CA LYS A 322 4.99 8.71 28.44
C LYS A 322 5.38 7.44 29.22
N GLY A 323 6.45 6.77 28.75
CA GLY A 323 6.99 5.57 29.39
C GLY A 323 6.64 4.25 28.69
N ARG A 324 5.78 4.25 27.69
CA ARG A 324 5.60 3.05 26.86
C ARG A 324 6.78 2.91 25.88
N VAL A 325 7.47 1.77 25.95
CA VAL A 325 8.56 1.44 25.04
C VAL A 325 7.97 1.19 23.66
N LYS A 326 8.22 2.07 22.71
CA LYS A 326 7.69 1.99 21.32
C LYS A 326 8.06 0.70 20.57
N ASN A 327 8.91 -0.15 21.09
CA ASN A 327 9.46 -1.34 20.45
C ASN A 327 9.31 -2.63 21.27
N GLY A 328 8.45 -2.65 22.29
CA GLY A 328 8.18 -3.86 23.05
C GLY A 328 7.20 -4.80 22.34
N PRO A 329 7.19 -6.11 22.70
CA PRO A 329 6.24 -7.08 22.14
C PRO A 329 4.76 -6.73 22.39
N GLU A 330 4.49 -5.81 23.33
CA GLU A 330 3.16 -5.27 23.63
C GLU A 330 2.80 -4.03 22.76
N CYS A 331 3.75 -3.50 22.00
CA CYS A 331 3.53 -2.35 21.14
C CYS A 331 2.99 -2.83 19.78
N LEU A 332 1.68 -3.03 19.69
CA LEU A 332 0.92 -3.36 18.47
C LEU A 332 0.95 -2.22 17.42
N ALA A 333 1.86 -1.27 17.59
CA ALA A 333 1.91 -0.01 16.82
C ALA A 333 2.39 -0.16 15.38
N VAL A 334 2.83 -1.33 14.95
CA VAL A 334 3.27 -1.55 13.57
C VAL A 334 2.77 -2.90 13.10
N TYR A 335 1.82 -2.89 12.17
CA TYR A 335 1.55 -3.93 11.18
C TYR A 335 2.19 -5.30 11.45
N LYS A 336 1.83 -5.96 12.52
CA LYS A 336 2.12 -7.38 12.70
C LYS A 336 0.81 -8.12 12.63
N SER A 337 0.34 -8.34 11.44
CA SER A 337 -0.89 -9.08 11.19
C SER A 337 -0.83 -10.51 11.74
N ARG A 338 0.35 -11.10 11.87
CA ARG A 338 0.55 -12.38 12.58
C ARG A 338 0.19 -12.32 14.05
N LEU A 339 0.16 -11.13 14.63
CA LEU A 339 -0.34 -10.85 15.97
C LEU A 339 -1.70 -10.17 15.91
N ARG A 340 -2.54 -10.49 14.92
CA ARG A 340 -3.92 -10.06 14.96
C ARG A 340 -4.48 -10.51 16.29
N PRO A 341 -4.77 -9.57 17.21
CA PRO A 341 -5.54 -9.97 18.35
C PRO A 341 -6.83 -10.56 17.77
N ASN A 342 -7.24 -11.70 18.25
CA ASN A 342 -8.56 -12.23 17.91
C ASN A 342 -9.60 -11.24 18.48
N LEU A 343 -9.92 -10.22 17.67
CA LEU A 343 -10.78 -9.11 18.10
C LEU A 343 -12.15 -9.62 18.53
N ALA A 344 -12.64 -10.67 17.89
CA ALA A 344 -13.90 -11.31 18.27
C ALA A 344 -13.81 -11.98 19.66
N GLU A 345 -12.69 -12.61 19.97
CA GLU A 345 -12.46 -13.24 21.26
C GLU A 345 -12.25 -12.21 22.38
N ILE A 346 -11.48 -11.15 22.12
CA ILE A 346 -11.29 -10.03 23.04
C ILE A 346 -12.63 -9.42 23.41
N LEU A 347 -13.46 -9.10 22.41
CA LEU A 347 -14.80 -8.54 22.64
C LEU A 347 -15.70 -9.49 23.45
N LYS A 348 -15.63 -10.79 23.18
CA LYS A 348 -16.40 -11.82 23.91
C LYS A 348 -15.98 -11.91 25.37
N ASN A 349 -14.67 -11.85 25.63
CA ASN A 349 -14.11 -11.91 26.98
C ASN A 349 -14.46 -10.66 27.81
N GLU A 350 -14.34 -9.46 27.22
CA GLU A 350 -14.71 -8.22 27.92
C GLU A 350 -16.22 -8.10 28.20
N LEU A 351 -17.07 -8.55 27.27
CA LEU A 351 -18.51 -8.62 27.52
C LEU A 351 -18.86 -9.59 28.64
N SER A 352 -18.11 -10.68 28.80
CA SER A 352 -18.26 -11.64 29.90
C SER A 352 -17.79 -11.09 31.25
N LEU A 353 -16.69 -10.31 31.25
CA LEU A 353 -16.16 -9.64 32.45
C LEU A 353 -17.09 -8.52 32.96
N ASN A 354 -17.66 -7.75 32.05
CA ASN A 354 -18.62 -6.69 32.42
C ASN A 354 -19.94 -7.27 32.98
N LYS A 355 -20.39 -8.44 32.50
CA LYS A 355 -21.55 -9.14 33.09
C LYS A 355 -21.29 -9.70 34.49
N LYS A 356 -20.04 -9.94 34.87
CA LYS A 356 -19.67 -10.40 36.24
C LYS A 356 -19.45 -9.24 37.22
N ARG A 357 -19.34 -8.00 36.72
CA ARG A 357 -19.14 -6.78 37.53
C ARG A 357 -20.42 -5.95 37.72
N ALA A 358 -21.48 -6.28 36.97
CA ALA A 358 -22.85 -5.78 37.14
C ALA A 358 -23.69 -6.72 37.97
#